data_24e71c085186ad58cc349f222df7ea38
#
_entry.id   24e71c085186ad58cc349f222df7ea38
#
_cell.length_a   1.000
_cell.length_b   1.000
_cell.length_c   1.000
_cell.angle_alpha   90.00
_cell.angle_beta   90.00
_cell.angle_gamma   90.00
#
_symmetry.space_group_name_H-M   'P 1'
#
loop_
_entity.id
_entity.type
_entity.pdbx_description
1 polymer ?
#
loop_
_entity_poly.entity_id
_entity_poly.type
_entity_poly.pdbx_seq_one_letter_code
_entity_poly.pdbx_strand_id
1 'polypeptide(L)'
;RRPPLSVYLHPDVADTIERMKHNFSMIRPQYGPCVEPPIPWTAWNEGGWHTRALRRMLPYPVKASGAARELLKDHSMPVVYDCLNALQAVKWRVNKRVFEVVEQISQHRNVGEIVLGEPENKPAPPEWFSTIGEDERTPEQEAEFLDWKARMTVWYTEAKLQRAAKQRFAATLRTVREYMPYPALYFVYFCDSRGRVYPMTQGISPQGSDVQKGMLEFADGKYLDTPEAVQWFLYNGANLWGFDKATPQERIGWHADKLQLLLSFADD
;
A
#
# COMPACT_ATOMS: atom_id res chain seq x y z
N ARG A 1 -39.87 4.26 -29.26
CA ARG A 1 -38.65 3.84 -28.50
C ARG A 1 -39.12 2.90 -27.40
N ARG A 2 -38.56 1.69 -27.32
CA ARG A 2 -38.81 0.81 -26.17
C ARG A 2 -38.12 1.42 -24.96
N PRO A 3 -38.77 1.45 -23.76
CA PRO A 3 -38.11 1.92 -22.55
C PRO A 3 -36.85 1.07 -22.30
N PRO A 4 -35.77 1.64 -21.69
CA PRO A 4 -34.60 0.88 -21.39
C PRO A 4 -34.95 -0.27 -20.43
N LEU A 5 -34.47 -1.46 -20.71
CA LEU A 5 -34.64 -2.63 -19.86
C LEU A 5 -33.90 -2.35 -18.54
N SER A 6 -34.64 -2.12 -17.47
CA SER A 6 -34.08 -2.03 -16.11
C SER A 6 -34.03 -3.44 -15.53
N VAL A 7 -32.84 -3.90 -15.23
CA VAL A 7 -32.63 -5.17 -14.51
C VAL A 7 -32.59 -4.87 -13.02
N TYR A 8 -33.54 -5.43 -12.28
CA TYR A 8 -33.59 -5.33 -10.82
C TYR A 8 -33.06 -6.64 -10.21
N LEU A 9 -32.19 -6.50 -9.21
CA LEU A 9 -31.78 -7.64 -8.40
C LEU A 9 -32.96 -8.08 -7.52
N HIS A 10 -33.14 -9.39 -7.38
CA HIS A 10 -34.08 -9.91 -6.39
C HIS A 10 -33.69 -9.41 -4.99
N PRO A 11 -34.63 -9.02 -4.11
CA PRO A 11 -34.31 -8.50 -2.77
C PRO A 11 -33.32 -9.37 -1.99
N ASP A 12 -33.50 -10.70 -1.97
CA ASP A 12 -32.61 -11.62 -1.25
C ASP A 12 -31.17 -11.62 -1.81
N VAL A 13 -31.03 -11.38 -3.13
CA VAL A 13 -29.72 -11.26 -3.78
C VAL A 13 -29.09 -9.92 -3.42
N ALA A 14 -29.87 -8.83 -3.39
CA ALA A 14 -29.44 -7.52 -2.98
C ALA A 14 -28.95 -7.53 -1.53
N ASP A 15 -29.72 -8.13 -0.61
CA ASP A 15 -29.35 -8.31 0.80
C ASP A 15 -28.11 -9.19 0.99
N THR A 16 -27.97 -10.21 0.14
CA THR A 16 -26.77 -11.06 0.17
C THR A 16 -25.55 -10.29 -0.28
N ILE A 17 -25.66 -9.49 -1.36
CA ILE A 17 -24.58 -8.63 -1.84
C ILE A 17 -24.21 -7.58 -0.77
N GLU A 18 -25.19 -6.98 -0.08
CA GLU A 18 -24.94 -5.99 0.96
C GLU A 18 -24.19 -6.62 2.16
N ARG A 19 -24.62 -7.81 2.60
CA ARG A 19 -23.88 -8.60 3.60
C ARG A 19 -22.49 -8.99 3.12
N MET A 20 -22.32 -9.35 1.85
CA MET A 20 -21.01 -9.66 1.26
C MET A 20 -20.13 -8.41 1.18
N LYS A 21 -20.66 -7.23 0.87
CA LYS A 21 -19.87 -5.97 0.91
C LYS A 21 -19.24 -5.74 2.27
N HIS A 22 -19.97 -6.02 3.35
CA HIS A 22 -19.42 -5.96 4.70
C HIS A 22 -18.30 -7.01 4.90
N ASN A 23 -18.47 -8.22 4.38
CA ASN A 23 -17.48 -9.29 4.44
C ASN A 23 -16.29 -9.03 3.51
N PHE A 24 -16.45 -8.35 2.36
CA PHE A 24 -15.34 -7.97 1.47
C PHE A 24 -14.34 -7.03 2.17
N SER A 25 -14.77 -6.21 3.12
CA SER A 25 -13.88 -5.43 3.96
C SER A 25 -13.03 -6.30 4.90
N MET A 26 -13.41 -7.55 5.08
CA MET A 26 -12.77 -8.55 5.94
C MET A 26 -11.88 -9.54 5.17
N ILE A 27 -11.76 -9.41 3.83
CA ILE A 27 -10.90 -10.30 3.05
C ILE A 27 -9.45 -10.06 3.46
N ARG A 28 -8.84 -11.13 4.02
CA ARG A 28 -7.42 -11.14 4.33
C ARG A 28 -6.60 -11.08 3.04
N PRO A 29 -5.41 -10.47 3.07
CA PRO A 29 -4.47 -10.60 1.96
C PRO A 29 -4.26 -12.07 1.64
N GLN A 30 -4.27 -12.42 0.35
CA GLN A 30 -4.05 -13.81 -0.06
C GLN A 30 -2.61 -14.25 0.21
N TYR A 31 -1.66 -13.28 0.23
CA TYR A 31 -0.25 -13.49 0.50
C TYR A 31 0.28 -12.34 1.36
N GLY A 32 0.43 -12.61 2.65
CA GLY A 32 1.07 -11.72 3.63
C GLY A 32 2.56 -12.02 3.79
N PRO A 33 3.24 -11.35 4.73
CA PRO A 33 4.57 -11.75 5.15
C PRO A 33 4.64 -13.21 5.59
N CYS A 34 5.79 -13.83 5.44
CA CYS A 34 6.09 -15.13 6.02
C CYS A 34 6.56 -14.97 7.46
N VAL A 35 6.22 -15.89 8.34
CA VAL A 35 6.71 -15.93 9.74
C VAL A 35 7.96 -16.81 9.89
N GLU A 36 8.31 -17.52 8.82
CA GLU A 36 9.55 -18.28 8.66
C GLU A 36 10.26 -17.82 7.40
N PRO A 37 11.59 -17.96 7.29
CA PRO A 37 12.32 -17.60 6.08
C PRO A 37 11.71 -18.28 4.85
N PRO A 38 11.45 -17.57 3.75
CA PRO A 38 10.98 -18.18 2.51
C PRO A 38 11.92 -19.28 2.02
N ILE A 39 11.39 -20.23 1.28
CA ILE A 39 12.20 -21.26 0.64
C ILE A 39 13.15 -20.55 -0.35
N PRO A 40 14.48 -20.79 -0.27
CA PRO A 40 15.42 -20.18 -1.21
C PRO A 40 15.09 -20.51 -2.66
N TRP A 41 15.21 -19.53 -3.54
CA TRP A 41 15.15 -19.76 -4.97
C TRP A 41 16.37 -20.55 -5.43
N THR A 42 16.15 -21.69 -6.07
CA THR A 42 17.21 -22.58 -6.59
C THR A 42 17.08 -22.80 -8.08
N ALA A 43 15.87 -22.60 -8.61
CA ALA A 43 15.58 -22.72 -10.03
C ALA A 43 14.50 -21.72 -10.46
N TRP A 44 14.21 -21.66 -11.74
CA TRP A 44 13.23 -20.75 -12.34
C TRP A 44 11.81 -20.87 -11.77
N ASN A 45 11.46 -21.97 -11.10
CA ASN A 45 10.16 -22.25 -10.51
C ASN A 45 10.22 -22.94 -9.13
N GLU A 46 11.40 -22.93 -8.49
CA GLU A 46 11.62 -23.57 -7.19
C GLU A 46 12.06 -22.55 -6.16
N GLY A 47 11.26 -22.38 -5.11
CA GLY A 47 11.53 -21.45 -4.01
C GLY A 47 10.30 -20.63 -3.60
N GLY A 48 10.55 -19.57 -2.84
CA GLY A 48 9.55 -18.61 -2.39
C GLY A 48 8.64 -19.16 -1.30
N TRP A 49 7.37 -19.38 -1.60
CA TRP A 49 6.33 -19.68 -0.63
C TRP A 49 6.37 -21.10 -0.06
N HIS A 50 6.06 -21.27 1.23
CA HIS A 50 5.92 -22.58 1.86
C HIS A 50 4.66 -23.31 1.41
N THR A 51 3.54 -22.62 1.19
CA THR A 51 2.28 -23.24 0.84
C THR A 51 2.17 -23.53 -0.65
N ARG A 52 1.67 -24.74 -0.97
CA ARG A 52 1.48 -25.18 -2.36
C ARG A 52 0.55 -24.24 -3.16
N ALA A 53 -0.47 -23.68 -2.52
CA ALA A 53 -1.42 -22.79 -3.17
C ALA A 53 -0.72 -21.51 -3.66
N LEU A 54 0.08 -20.84 -2.79
CA LEU A 54 0.82 -19.65 -3.14
C LEU A 54 1.92 -19.93 -4.17
N ARG A 55 2.65 -21.04 -4.06
CA ARG A 55 3.62 -21.45 -5.09
C ARG A 55 2.99 -21.62 -6.46
N ARG A 56 1.74 -22.09 -6.55
CA ARG A 56 1.03 -22.20 -7.83
C ARG A 56 0.62 -20.84 -8.41
N MET A 57 0.29 -19.89 -7.54
CA MET A 57 -0.13 -18.55 -7.97
C MET A 57 1.06 -17.66 -8.37
N LEU A 58 2.16 -17.77 -7.63
CA LEU A 58 3.35 -16.92 -7.74
C LEU A 58 4.62 -17.77 -7.75
N PRO A 59 4.80 -18.63 -8.79
CA PRO A 59 5.80 -19.69 -8.74
C PRO A 59 7.20 -19.28 -9.23
N TYR A 60 7.43 -18.02 -9.61
CA TYR A 60 8.63 -17.64 -10.35
C TYR A 60 9.42 -16.51 -9.68
N PRO A 61 10.76 -16.63 -9.63
CA PRO A 61 11.64 -15.56 -9.18
C PRO A 61 11.71 -14.40 -10.17
N VAL A 62 11.37 -14.62 -11.45
CA VAL A 62 11.32 -13.59 -12.48
C VAL A 62 9.94 -13.53 -13.10
N LYS A 63 9.33 -12.35 -13.07
CA LYS A 63 8.03 -12.11 -13.72
C LYS A 63 8.24 -12.01 -15.23
N ALA A 64 7.71 -12.97 -15.95
CA ALA A 64 7.83 -13.07 -17.41
C ALA A 64 6.48 -13.42 -18.06
N SER A 65 6.28 -13.02 -19.32
CA SER A 65 5.19 -13.47 -20.17
C SER A 65 5.29 -14.98 -20.48
N GLY A 66 4.22 -15.58 -21.01
CA GLY A 66 4.22 -17.01 -21.34
C GLY A 66 5.40 -17.42 -22.22
N ALA A 67 5.64 -16.69 -23.32
CA ALA A 67 6.75 -16.98 -24.24
C ALA A 67 8.15 -16.79 -23.58
N ALA A 68 8.35 -15.68 -22.84
CA ALA A 68 9.59 -15.45 -22.13
C ALA A 68 9.83 -16.48 -21.01
N ARG A 69 8.75 -16.99 -20.40
CA ARG A 69 8.82 -18.03 -19.37
C ARG A 69 9.37 -19.35 -19.90
N GLU A 70 9.01 -19.72 -21.12
CA GLU A 70 9.58 -20.92 -21.75
C GLU A 70 11.10 -20.81 -21.90
N LEU A 71 11.61 -19.62 -22.24
CA LEU A 71 13.05 -19.39 -22.31
C LEU A 71 13.75 -19.50 -20.94
N LEU A 72 13.06 -19.11 -19.86
CA LEU A 72 13.64 -19.16 -18.50
C LEU A 72 13.80 -20.58 -17.98
N LYS A 73 13.08 -21.58 -18.53
CA LYS A 73 13.19 -22.98 -18.09
C LYS A 73 14.58 -23.55 -18.30
N ASP A 74 15.22 -23.14 -19.38
CA ASP A 74 16.52 -23.67 -19.79
C ASP A 74 17.71 -22.79 -19.31
N HIS A 75 17.40 -21.72 -18.53
CA HIS A 75 18.41 -20.78 -18.05
C HIS A 75 18.55 -20.82 -16.54
N SER A 76 19.76 -21.04 -16.07
CA SER A 76 20.12 -20.82 -14.67
C SER A 76 20.45 -19.34 -14.45
N MET A 77 19.91 -18.77 -13.35
CA MET A 77 20.08 -17.36 -13.01
C MET A 77 20.67 -17.21 -11.59
N PRO A 78 21.88 -17.73 -11.31
CA PRO A 78 22.42 -17.78 -9.95
C PRO A 78 22.51 -16.40 -9.30
N VAL A 79 22.94 -15.36 -10.00
CA VAL A 79 23.02 -13.99 -9.47
C VAL A 79 21.64 -13.46 -9.06
N VAL A 80 20.58 -13.79 -9.82
CA VAL A 80 19.19 -13.41 -9.47
C VAL A 80 18.76 -14.15 -8.22
N TYR A 81 19.01 -15.46 -8.14
CA TYR A 81 18.66 -16.26 -6.97
C TYR A 81 19.40 -15.78 -5.72
N ASP A 82 20.69 -15.53 -5.80
CA ASP A 82 21.50 -15.03 -4.68
C ASP A 82 20.98 -13.67 -4.18
N CYS A 83 20.67 -12.75 -5.09
CA CYS A 83 20.14 -11.44 -4.75
C CYS A 83 18.76 -11.56 -4.03
N LEU A 84 17.83 -12.34 -4.62
CA LEU A 84 16.51 -12.53 -4.04
C LEU A 84 16.58 -13.26 -2.69
N ASN A 85 17.43 -14.27 -2.57
CA ASN A 85 17.60 -15.04 -1.34
C ASN A 85 18.23 -14.19 -0.22
N ALA A 86 19.19 -13.32 -0.55
CA ALA A 86 19.75 -12.38 0.41
C ALA A 86 18.68 -11.43 0.98
N LEU A 87 17.78 -10.93 0.13
CA LEU A 87 16.65 -10.09 0.57
C LEU A 87 15.61 -10.90 1.38
N GLN A 88 15.34 -12.14 0.98
CA GLN A 88 14.43 -13.05 1.70
C GLN A 88 14.92 -13.45 3.09
N ALA A 89 16.23 -13.43 3.31
CA ALA A 89 16.84 -13.73 4.60
C ALA A 89 16.76 -12.57 5.61
N VAL A 90 16.41 -11.36 5.15
CA VAL A 90 16.29 -10.20 6.02
C VAL A 90 15.10 -10.36 6.95
N LYS A 91 15.37 -10.28 8.24
CA LYS A 91 14.34 -10.32 9.29
C LYS A 91 13.75 -8.94 9.52
N TRP A 92 12.44 -8.86 9.36
CA TRP A 92 11.64 -7.68 9.67
C TRP A 92 10.80 -7.95 10.92
N ARG A 93 10.30 -6.91 11.55
CA ARG A 93 9.25 -7.00 12.57
C ARG A 93 8.35 -5.77 12.50
N VAL A 94 7.20 -5.85 13.16
CA VAL A 94 6.32 -4.69 13.31
C VAL A 94 6.95 -3.69 14.27
N ASN A 95 7.05 -2.43 13.85
CA ASN A 95 7.37 -1.31 14.71
C ASN A 95 6.12 -0.94 15.53
N LYS A 96 6.06 -1.42 16.78
CA LYS A 96 4.90 -1.26 17.64
C LYS A 96 4.59 0.20 17.97
N ARG A 97 5.64 1.01 18.23
CA ARG A 97 5.48 2.43 18.55
C ARG A 97 4.83 3.18 17.39
N VAL A 98 5.34 2.99 16.17
CA VAL A 98 4.75 3.62 14.98
C VAL A 98 3.33 3.10 14.73
N PHE A 99 3.09 1.81 14.93
CA PHE A 99 1.74 1.26 14.79
C PHE A 99 0.74 1.91 15.76
N GLU A 100 1.09 2.10 17.03
CA GLU A 100 0.24 2.75 18.03
C GLU A 100 -0.13 4.18 17.63
N VAL A 101 0.85 4.95 17.13
CA VAL A 101 0.61 6.30 16.60
C VAL A 101 -0.32 6.26 15.38
N VAL A 102 -0.06 5.37 14.42
CA VAL A 102 -0.89 5.23 13.21
C VAL A 102 -2.31 4.77 13.58
N GLU A 103 -2.47 3.92 14.59
CA GLU A 103 -3.77 3.49 15.10
C GLU A 103 -4.55 4.65 15.71
N GLN A 104 -3.90 5.51 16.50
CA GLN A 104 -4.52 6.73 17.04
C GLN A 104 -4.93 7.68 15.91
N ILE A 105 -4.05 7.92 14.94
CA ILE A 105 -4.32 8.75 13.76
C ILE A 105 -5.53 8.21 12.98
N SER A 106 -5.70 6.89 12.91
CA SER A 106 -6.81 6.25 12.19
C SER A 106 -8.20 6.62 12.71
N GLN A 107 -8.29 7.14 13.94
CA GLN A 107 -9.54 7.62 14.54
C GLN A 107 -9.90 9.04 14.09
N HIS A 108 -8.97 9.77 13.49
CA HIS A 108 -9.20 11.10 12.95
C HIS A 108 -9.64 11.03 11.49
N ARG A 109 -10.34 12.08 11.04
CA ARG A 109 -10.89 12.11 9.68
C ARG A 109 -9.82 12.25 8.61
N ASN A 110 -8.88 13.15 8.82
CA ASN A 110 -7.77 13.44 7.91
C ASN A 110 -6.54 13.82 8.73
N VAL A 111 -5.40 13.18 8.44
CA VAL A 111 -4.11 13.53 9.04
C VAL A 111 -3.04 13.49 7.96
N GLY A 112 -2.55 14.66 7.56
CA GLY A 112 -1.59 14.79 6.47
C GLY A 112 -2.12 14.19 5.17
N GLU A 113 -1.35 13.29 4.58
CA GLU A 113 -1.72 12.58 3.35
C GLU A 113 -2.70 11.42 3.57
N ILE A 114 -2.98 11.07 4.82
CA ILE A 114 -3.93 10.00 5.18
C ILE A 114 -5.33 10.58 5.20
N VAL A 115 -6.04 10.48 4.08
CA VAL A 115 -7.42 10.94 3.94
C VAL A 115 -8.37 9.78 4.20
N LEU A 116 -9.10 9.84 5.33
CA LEU A 116 -10.03 8.79 5.78
C LEU A 116 -11.50 9.21 5.64
N GLY A 117 -11.76 10.48 5.38
CA GLY A 117 -13.10 11.05 5.17
C GLY A 117 -13.60 10.88 3.74
N GLU A 118 -14.82 11.35 3.48
CA GLU A 118 -15.31 11.58 2.12
C GLU A 118 -14.88 12.96 1.64
N PRO A 119 -14.83 13.21 0.30
CA PRO A 119 -14.54 14.54 -0.23
C PRO A 119 -15.52 15.57 0.34
N GLU A 120 -14.98 16.72 0.70
CA GLU A 120 -15.79 17.85 1.13
C GLU A 120 -16.51 18.48 -0.08
N ASN A 121 -17.48 19.33 0.20
CA ASN A 121 -18.15 20.14 -0.81
C ASN A 121 -18.80 19.32 -1.95
N LYS A 122 -19.65 18.38 -1.59
CA LYS A 122 -20.51 17.70 -2.58
C LYS A 122 -21.32 18.76 -3.33
N PRO A 123 -21.23 18.82 -4.68
CA PRO A 123 -21.97 19.82 -5.45
C PRO A 123 -23.46 19.73 -5.22
N ALA A 124 -24.08 20.80 -4.76
CA ALA A 124 -25.52 20.88 -4.66
C ALA A 124 -26.16 20.87 -6.05
N PRO A 125 -27.32 20.23 -6.24
CA PRO A 125 -28.05 20.35 -7.48
C PRO A 125 -28.58 21.79 -7.67
N PRO A 126 -28.83 22.21 -8.92
CA PRO A 126 -29.51 23.47 -9.21
C PRO A 126 -30.84 23.59 -8.44
N GLU A 127 -31.20 24.78 -7.99
CA GLU A 127 -32.44 24.98 -7.17
C GLU A 127 -33.70 24.51 -7.90
N TRP A 128 -33.75 24.68 -9.20
CA TRP A 128 -34.86 24.29 -10.05
C TRP A 128 -34.94 22.79 -10.34
N PHE A 129 -33.90 22.01 -10.04
CA PHE A 129 -33.78 20.59 -10.44
C PHE A 129 -34.92 19.70 -9.96
N SER A 130 -35.50 20.00 -8.81
CA SER A 130 -36.64 19.25 -8.25
C SER A 130 -38.00 19.66 -8.77
N THR A 131 -38.09 20.78 -9.50
CA THR A 131 -39.37 21.39 -9.92
C THR A 131 -39.60 21.40 -11.43
N ILE A 132 -38.55 21.28 -12.22
CA ILE A 132 -38.60 21.34 -13.69
C ILE A 132 -38.22 19.98 -14.28
N GLY A 133 -39.11 19.44 -15.14
CA GLY A 133 -38.88 18.18 -15.86
C GLY A 133 -37.80 18.30 -16.93
N GLU A 134 -37.28 17.17 -17.37
CA GLU A 134 -36.20 17.12 -18.37
C GLU A 134 -36.59 17.80 -19.68
N ASP A 135 -37.86 17.61 -20.13
CA ASP A 135 -38.39 18.16 -21.40
C ASP A 135 -38.81 19.63 -21.30
N GLU A 136 -38.81 20.21 -20.07
CA GLU A 136 -39.24 21.58 -19.79
C GLU A 136 -38.08 22.54 -19.53
N ARG A 137 -36.83 22.06 -19.60
CA ARG A 137 -35.62 22.86 -19.33
C ARG A 137 -35.37 23.87 -20.44
N THR A 138 -35.00 25.08 -20.03
CA THR A 138 -34.43 26.04 -20.96
C THR A 138 -33.00 25.65 -21.35
N PRO A 139 -32.45 26.19 -22.47
CA PRO A 139 -31.05 25.92 -22.84
C PRO A 139 -30.04 26.30 -21.75
N GLU A 140 -30.30 27.36 -20.99
CA GLU A 140 -29.46 27.81 -19.86
C GLU A 140 -29.51 26.81 -18.70
N GLN A 141 -30.71 26.31 -18.37
CA GLN A 141 -30.90 25.30 -17.33
C GLN A 141 -30.25 23.97 -17.72
N GLU A 142 -30.32 23.59 -18.98
CA GLU A 142 -29.65 22.38 -19.47
C GLU A 142 -28.12 22.52 -19.38
N ALA A 143 -27.56 23.69 -19.70
CA ALA A 143 -26.14 23.96 -19.54
C ALA A 143 -25.70 23.91 -18.07
N GLU A 144 -26.48 24.48 -17.15
CA GLU A 144 -26.23 24.44 -15.70
C GLU A 144 -26.30 23.00 -15.17
N PHE A 145 -27.28 22.21 -15.64
CA PHE A 145 -27.39 20.81 -15.29
C PHE A 145 -26.20 19.98 -15.74
N LEU A 146 -25.74 20.20 -16.97
CA LEU A 146 -24.57 19.50 -17.50
C LEU A 146 -23.29 19.85 -16.71
N ASP A 147 -23.13 21.12 -16.35
CA ASP A 147 -22.01 21.56 -15.49
C ASP A 147 -22.08 20.90 -14.09
N TRP A 148 -23.25 20.95 -13.45
CA TRP A 148 -23.45 20.26 -12.17
C TRP A 148 -23.18 18.76 -12.29
N LYS A 149 -23.64 18.10 -13.31
CA LYS A 149 -23.42 16.66 -13.58
C LYS A 149 -21.94 16.35 -13.79
N ALA A 150 -21.20 17.21 -14.45
CA ALA A 150 -19.75 17.09 -14.63
C ALA A 150 -19.03 17.21 -13.27
N ARG A 151 -19.36 18.21 -12.46
CA ARG A 151 -18.81 18.38 -11.08
C ARG A 151 -19.14 17.17 -10.19
N MET A 152 -20.37 16.67 -10.26
CA MET A 152 -20.78 15.44 -9.53
C MET A 152 -19.98 14.23 -9.97
N THR A 153 -19.66 14.08 -11.24
CA THR A 153 -18.82 12.97 -11.75
C THR A 153 -17.41 13.03 -11.17
N VAL A 154 -16.83 14.21 -11.11
CA VAL A 154 -15.51 14.43 -10.47
C VAL A 154 -15.59 14.06 -8.99
N TRP A 155 -16.58 14.58 -8.27
CA TRP A 155 -16.79 14.30 -6.84
C TRP A 155 -16.97 12.80 -6.56
N TYR A 156 -17.79 12.09 -7.33
CA TYR A 156 -17.97 10.64 -7.16
C TYR A 156 -16.70 9.85 -7.46
N THR A 157 -15.92 10.30 -8.43
CA THR A 157 -14.63 9.66 -8.76
C THR A 157 -13.66 9.80 -7.59
N GLU A 158 -13.57 11.00 -7.01
CA GLU A 158 -12.74 11.27 -5.85
C GLU A 158 -13.23 10.48 -4.62
N ALA A 159 -14.53 10.47 -4.33
CA ALA A 159 -15.12 9.70 -3.24
C ALA A 159 -14.83 8.20 -3.38
N LYS A 160 -14.86 7.66 -4.59
CA LYS A 160 -14.49 6.26 -4.87
C LYS A 160 -13.02 5.99 -4.54
N LEU A 161 -12.13 6.89 -4.94
CA LEU A 161 -10.69 6.77 -4.66
C LEU A 161 -10.39 6.84 -3.16
N GLN A 162 -11.03 7.77 -2.44
CA GLN A 162 -10.86 7.91 -0.99
C GLN A 162 -11.42 6.70 -0.22
N ARG A 163 -12.59 6.17 -0.60
CA ARG A 163 -13.12 4.93 -0.02
C ARG A 163 -12.17 3.75 -0.23
N ALA A 164 -11.60 3.63 -1.43
CA ALA A 164 -10.63 2.58 -1.73
C ALA A 164 -9.33 2.76 -0.92
N ALA A 165 -8.86 3.99 -0.71
CA ALA A 165 -7.71 4.30 0.14
C ALA A 165 -7.99 3.94 1.61
N LYS A 166 -9.16 4.31 2.14
CA LYS A 166 -9.61 3.95 3.49
C LYS A 166 -9.67 2.43 3.70
N GLN A 167 -10.21 1.70 2.73
CA GLN A 167 -10.28 0.24 2.80
C GLN A 167 -8.88 -0.39 2.80
N ARG A 168 -7.96 0.11 1.95
CA ARG A 168 -6.56 -0.36 1.94
C ARG A 168 -5.86 -0.06 3.26
N PHE A 169 -6.05 1.14 3.81
CA PHE A 169 -5.49 1.52 5.10
C PHE A 169 -6.01 0.62 6.23
N ALA A 170 -7.32 0.40 6.33
CA ALA A 170 -7.91 -0.50 7.31
C ALA A 170 -7.42 -1.96 7.14
N ALA A 171 -7.25 -2.43 5.91
CA ALA A 171 -6.68 -3.75 5.63
C ALA A 171 -5.22 -3.83 6.09
N THR A 172 -4.43 -2.77 5.87
CA THR A 172 -3.05 -2.67 6.36
C THR A 172 -2.99 -2.78 7.89
N LEU A 173 -3.77 -1.98 8.62
CA LEU A 173 -3.79 -2.02 10.09
C LEU A 173 -4.17 -3.41 10.63
N ARG A 174 -5.14 -4.06 9.99
CA ARG A 174 -5.53 -5.43 10.36
C ARG A 174 -4.40 -6.42 10.15
N THR A 175 -3.72 -6.36 9.01
CA THR A 175 -2.56 -7.20 8.73
C THR A 175 -1.45 -6.96 9.75
N VAL A 176 -1.15 -5.70 10.06
CA VAL A 176 -0.12 -5.38 11.06
C VAL A 176 -0.45 -5.95 12.43
N ARG A 177 -1.71 -5.82 12.91
CA ARG A 177 -2.14 -6.43 14.19
C ARG A 177 -1.99 -7.94 14.19
N GLU A 178 -2.27 -8.59 13.06
CA GLU A 178 -2.14 -10.05 12.93
C GLU A 178 -0.68 -10.49 13.05
N TYR A 179 0.25 -9.73 12.47
CA TYR A 179 1.67 -10.06 12.44
C TYR A 179 2.48 -9.50 13.63
N MET A 180 1.90 -8.60 14.42
CA MET A 180 2.57 -7.97 15.57
C MET A 180 3.13 -8.95 16.63
N PRO A 181 2.50 -10.12 16.91
CA PRO A 181 3.03 -11.07 17.88
C PRO A 181 4.30 -11.80 17.42
N TYR A 182 4.58 -11.81 16.12
CA TYR A 182 5.72 -12.58 15.60
C TYR A 182 7.03 -11.81 15.77
N PRO A 183 8.09 -12.49 16.24
CA PRO A 183 9.39 -11.86 16.47
C PRO A 183 10.13 -11.51 15.19
N ALA A 184 9.81 -12.20 14.10
CA ALA A 184 10.37 -11.95 12.78
C ALA A 184 9.35 -12.19 11.68
N LEU A 185 9.44 -11.38 10.64
CA LEU A 185 8.68 -11.45 9.40
C LEU A 185 9.65 -11.48 8.22
N TYR A 186 9.26 -12.15 7.17
CA TYR A 186 10.04 -12.26 5.94
C TYR A 186 9.17 -12.00 4.74
N PHE A 187 9.77 -11.55 3.65
CA PHE A 187 9.05 -11.28 2.41
C PHE A 187 9.63 -12.14 1.29
N VAL A 188 8.75 -12.78 0.52
CA VAL A 188 9.16 -13.42 -0.72
C VAL A 188 9.40 -12.33 -1.77
N TYR A 189 10.53 -12.40 -2.49
CA TYR A 189 10.89 -11.43 -3.49
C TYR A 189 10.92 -12.05 -4.90
N PHE A 190 10.65 -11.20 -5.87
CA PHE A 190 10.80 -11.51 -7.30
C PHE A 190 11.41 -10.31 -8.02
N CYS A 191 11.92 -10.50 -9.21
CA CYS A 191 12.29 -9.41 -10.10
C CYS A 191 11.41 -9.37 -11.36
N ASP A 192 11.27 -8.18 -11.94
CA ASP A 192 10.67 -8.02 -13.26
C ASP A 192 11.71 -8.27 -14.37
N SER A 193 11.26 -8.27 -15.62
CA SER A 193 12.13 -8.46 -16.79
C SER A 193 13.19 -7.37 -16.99
N ARG A 194 13.13 -6.27 -16.23
CA ARG A 194 14.09 -5.16 -16.23
C ARG A 194 15.10 -5.27 -15.10
N GLY A 195 15.03 -6.35 -14.29
CA GLY A 195 15.90 -6.56 -13.14
C GLY A 195 15.50 -5.77 -11.88
N ARG A 196 14.31 -5.17 -11.83
CA ARG A 196 13.80 -4.51 -10.62
C ARG A 196 13.21 -5.53 -9.66
N VAL A 197 13.53 -5.39 -8.38
CA VAL A 197 13.12 -6.33 -7.33
C VAL A 197 11.91 -5.81 -6.56
N TYR A 198 10.95 -6.69 -6.29
CA TYR A 198 9.72 -6.39 -5.59
C TYR A 198 9.37 -7.47 -4.57
N PRO A 199 8.86 -7.12 -3.37
CA PRO A 199 8.28 -8.09 -2.46
C PRO A 199 6.91 -8.57 -2.98
N MET A 200 6.68 -9.86 -2.88
CA MET A 200 5.37 -10.47 -3.15
C MET A 200 4.54 -10.46 -1.88
N THR A 201 3.91 -9.34 -1.55
CA THR A 201 3.10 -9.25 -0.34
C THR A 201 1.94 -8.27 -0.51
N GLN A 202 0.88 -8.50 0.25
CA GLN A 202 -0.27 -7.60 0.40
C GLN A 202 -0.40 -7.19 1.87
N GLY A 203 -1.05 -6.05 2.10
CA GLY A 203 -1.37 -5.54 3.43
C GLY A 203 -0.23 -4.77 4.09
N ILE A 204 0.98 -5.30 4.15
CA ILE A 204 2.18 -4.62 4.63
C ILE A 204 3.37 -4.97 3.73
N SER A 205 4.21 -3.99 3.42
CA SER A 205 5.31 -4.16 2.47
C SER A 205 6.44 -3.18 2.74
N PRO A 206 7.71 -3.60 2.66
CA PRO A 206 8.85 -2.69 2.73
C PRO A 206 8.98 -1.75 1.51
N GLN A 207 8.22 -2.00 0.45
CA GLN A 207 8.08 -1.12 -0.73
C GLN A 207 6.65 -0.56 -0.86
N GLY A 208 5.87 -0.60 0.21
CA GLY A 208 4.51 -0.06 0.25
C GLY A 208 4.47 1.47 0.41
N SER A 209 3.30 1.97 0.82
CA SER A 209 3.14 3.39 1.20
C SER A 209 4.02 3.72 2.40
N ASP A 210 4.21 5.02 2.68
CA ASP A 210 5.01 5.47 3.82
C ASP A 210 4.48 4.92 5.15
N VAL A 211 3.16 4.83 5.30
CA VAL A 211 2.52 4.18 6.45
C VAL A 211 2.92 2.71 6.57
N GLN A 212 2.90 1.96 5.47
CA GLN A 212 3.31 0.54 5.48
C GLN A 212 4.80 0.37 5.81
N LYS A 213 5.65 1.19 5.22
CA LYS A 213 7.09 1.20 5.48
C LYS A 213 7.41 1.58 6.92
N GLY A 214 6.75 2.64 7.43
CA GLY A 214 6.95 3.14 8.79
C GLY A 214 6.56 2.14 9.88
N MET A 215 5.59 1.27 9.61
CA MET A 215 5.19 0.20 10.53
C MET A 215 6.09 -1.05 10.48
N LEU A 216 7.14 -1.04 9.66
CA LEU A 216 8.15 -2.10 9.60
C LEU A 216 9.50 -1.58 10.10
N GLU A 217 10.21 -2.43 10.83
CA GLU A 217 11.60 -2.21 11.21
C GLU A 217 12.39 -3.51 11.04
N PHE A 218 13.71 -3.42 10.98
CA PHE A 218 14.55 -4.62 11.03
C PHE A 218 14.45 -5.27 12.41
N ALA A 219 14.26 -6.60 12.43
CA ALA A 219 14.14 -7.33 13.70
C ALA A 219 15.47 -7.36 14.47
N ASP A 220 16.58 -7.47 13.74
CA ASP A 220 17.93 -7.50 14.32
C ASP A 220 18.54 -6.09 14.21
N GLY A 221 18.81 -5.47 15.36
CA GLY A 221 19.53 -4.20 15.44
C GLY A 221 21.03 -4.39 15.25
N LYS A 222 21.73 -3.29 14.93
CA LYS A 222 23.20 -3.22 14.95
C LYS A 222 23.64 -2.10 15.86
N TYR A 223 24.76 -2.30 16.52
CA TYR A 223 25.36 -1.26 17.36
C TYR A 223 25.95 -0.14 16.49
N LEU A 224 25.82 1.09 16.98
CA LEU A 224 26.46 2.27 16.39
C LEU A 224 27.83 2.48 17.07
N ASP A 225 28.69 1.47 16.99
CA ASP A 225 29.95 1.39 17.73
C ASP A 225 31.16 1.91 16.94
N THR A 226 30.95 2.28 15.67
CA THR A 226 32.01 2.88 14.83
C THR A 226 31.60 4.26 14.33
N PRO A 227 32.56 5.17 14.10
CA PRO A 227 32.27 6.48 13.49
C PRO A 227 31.54 6.36 12.14
N GLU A 228 31.85 5.35 11.36
CA GLU A 228 31.19 5.09 10.07
C GLU A 228 29.73 4.68 10.28
N ALA A 229 29.42 3.81 11.25
CA ALA A 229 28.05 3.41 11.57
C ALA A 229 27.21 4.62 11.99
N VAL A 230 27.79 5.53 12.79
CA VAL A 230 27.15 6.79 13.18
C VAL A 230 26.90 7.69 11.96
N GLN A 231 27.86 7.82 11.05
CA GLN A 231 27.68 8.60 9.82
C GLN A 231 26.51 8.07 8.98
N TRP A 232 26.41 6.76 8.79
CA TRP A 232 25.30 6.15 8.06
C TRP A 232 23.93 6.37 8.75
N PHE A 233 23.91 6.36 10.06
CA PHE A 233 22.71 6.69 10.85
C PHE A 233 22.27 8.14 10.60
N LEU A 234 23.19 9.10 10.71
CA LEU A 234 22.95 10.52 10.47
C LEU A 234 22.51 10.76 9.01
N TYR A 235 23.19 10.14 8.06
CA TYR A 235 22.85 10.21 6.64
C TYR A 235 21.42 9.74 6.38
N ASN A 236 21.03 8.62 6.97
CA ASN A 236 19.67 8.09 6.82
C ASN A 236 18.61 8.99 7.48
N GLY A 237 18.92 9.60 8.61
CA GLY A 237 18.02 10.52 9.28
C GLY A 237 17.68 11.74 8.41
N ALA A 238 18.67 12.33 7.72
CA ALA A 238 18.44 13.40 6.77
C ALA A 238 17.55 12.97 5.60
N ASN A 239 17.75 11.74 5.09
CA ASN A 239 16.90 11.18 4.03
C ASN A 239 15.43 11.02 4.49
N LEU A 240 15.22 10.53 5.71
CA LEU A 240 13.87 10.35 6.28
C LEU A 240 13.16 11.68 6.49
N TRP A 241 13.90 12.75 6.78
CA TRP A 241 13.37 14.11 6.86
C TRP A 241 13.02 14.72 5.48
N GLY A 242 13.48 14.12 4.38
CA GLY A 242 13.31 14.61 3.03
C GLY A 242 14.48 15.45 2.49
N PHE A 243 15.56 15.57 3.26
CA PHE A 243 16.81 16.23 2.81
C PHE A 243 17.69 15.24 2.05
N ASP A 244 17.15 14.68 0.96
CA ASP A 244 17.71 13.53 0.22
C ASP A 244 18.40 13.89 -1.11
N LYS A 245 18.49 15.18 -1.47
CA LYS A 245 19.12 15.66 -2.73
C LYS A 245 20.53 16.25 -2.55
N ALA A 246 20.94 16.43 -1.30
CA ALA A 246 22.25 16.99 -0.96
C ALA A 246 23.37 15.92 -1.01
N THR A 247 24.61 16.35 -0.93
CA THR A 247 25.77 15.44 -0.84
C THR A 247 25.76 14.64 0.48
N PRO A 248 26.47 13.51 0.59
CA PRO A 248 26.57 12.75 1.82
C PRO A 248 27.05 13.58 3.01
N GLN A 249 28.03 14.45 2.82
CA GLN A 249 28.59 15.31 3.85
C GLN A 249 27.56 16.35 4.34
N GLU A 250 26.83 16.97 3.44
CA GLU A 250 25.78 17.94 3.79
C GLU A 250 24.66 17.25 4.55
N ARG A 251 24.27 16.02 4.18
CA ARG A 251 23.24 15.24 4.91
C ARG A 251 23.68 14.88 6.31
N ILE A 252 24.95 14.49 6.48
CA ILE A 252 25.52 14.22 7.81
C ILE A 252 25.56 15.50 8.64
N GLY A 253 26.00 16.63 8.05
CA GLY A 253 26.06 17.95 8.72
C GLY A 253 24.67 18.47 9.12
N TRP A 254 23.63 18.16 8.36
CA TRP A 254 22.26 18.56 8.65
C TRP A 254 21.80 18.15 10.07
N HIS A 255 22.24 16.99 10.53
CA HIS A 255 21.90 16.52 11.89
C HIS A 255 22.49 17.41 12.99
N ALA A 256 23.70 17.93 12.81
CA ALA A 256 24.31 18.84 13.78
C ALA A 256 23.45 20.12 13.94
N ASP A 257 22.98 20.66 12.81
CA ASP A 257 22.13 21.85 12.78
C ASP A 257 20.72 21.61 13.35
N LYS A 258 20.22 20.38 13.29
CA LYS A 258 18.86 20.02 13.70
C LYS A 258 18.81 19.23 15.03
N LEU A 259 19.95 18.98 15.67
CA LEU A 259 20.02 18.11 16.83
C LEU A 259 19.07 18.52 17.96
N GLN A 260 19.00 19.82 18.30
CA GLN A 260 18.13 20.31 19.35
C GLN A 260 16.64 20.10 19.03
N LEU A 261 16.27 20.30 17.78
CA LEU A 261 14.90 20.04 17.29
C LEU A 261 14.57 18.54 17.36
N LEU A 262 15.50 17.66 16.94
CA LEU A 262 15.30 16.22 16.98
C LEU A 262 15.18 15.68 18.39
N LEU A 263 15.97 16.24 19.34
CA LEU A 263 15.90 15.87 20.75
C LEU A 263 14.58 16.32 21.38
N SER A 264 14.04 17.48 21.02
CA SER A 264 12.73 17.92 21.55
C SER A 264 11.57 16.99 21.22
N PHE A 265 11.64 16.22 20.13
CA PHE A 265 10.62 15.20 19.81
C PHE A 265 10.73 13.92 20.68
N ALA A 266 11.82 13.75 21.40
CA ALA A 266 11.98 12.60 22.30
C ALA A 266 11.43 12.88 23.71
N ASP A 267 11.21 14.16 24.04
CA ASP A 267 10.72 14.61 25.34
C ASP A 267 9.16 14.72 25.38
N ASP A 268 8.49 14.67 24.24
CA ASP A 268 7.04 14.60 24.08
C ASP A 268 6.54 13.13 23.96
#